data_e954363f5ba8feaf750e14c42006b5f6
#
_entry.id   e954363f5ba8feaf750e14c42006b5f6
#
_cell.length_a   1.000
_cell.length_b   1.000
_cell.length_c   1.000
_cell.angle_alpha   90.00
_cell.angle_beta   90.00
_cell.angle_gamma   90.00
#
_symmetry.space_group_name_H-M   'P 1'
#
loop_
_entity.id
_entity.type
_entity.pdbx_description
1 polymer ?
#
loop_
_entity_poly.entity_id
_entity_poly.type
_entity_poly.pdbx_seq_one_letter_code
_entity_poly.pdbx_strand_id
1 'polypeptide(L)'
;MRKPIIGIPAKQKNFVEEELAHFDTLVDEHRLMVCKHGGITIMLTQSERKLDFSKSDLGDDTVLTEEEKQDLYQQVDLCDGIILQGGEFSSEYEVEIARYALKKNLPIIGTCAGFNNILRALGSNIYEDKTEKHSSRSLTYRHPIKIEKDTMLYRLIGKEDYQVNSLHTMICDDERVRSYAKISSHSPDGLVESFEVPDKRFVLAMKWHPELMGDDEGSDKIFTAFLSACNENIK
;
A
#
# COMPACT_ATOMS: atom_id res chain seq x y z
N MET A 1 0.91 -21.58 17.66
CA MET A 1 0.87 -21.10 16.25
C MET A 1 2.02 -20.14 16.03
N ARG A 2 2.70 -20.18 14.87
CA ARG A 2 3.68 -19.14 14.52
C ARG A 2 2.99 -17.80 14.27
N LYS A 3 3.72 -16.71 14.42
CA LYS A 3 3.23 -15.39 14.03
C LYS A 3 3.21 -15.25 12.50
N PRO A 4 2.26 -14.48 11.92
CA PRO A 4 2.26 -14.23 10.48
C PRO A 4 3.46 -13.37 10.10
N ILE A 5 4.05 -13.69 8.94
CA ILE A 5 5.17 -12.96 8.34
C ILE A 5 4.61 -11.99 7.30
N ILE A 6 4.87 -10.72 7.48
CA ILE A 6 4.39 -9.65 6.60
C ILE A 6 5.57 -9.09 5.79
N GLY A 7 5.48 -9.24 4.47
CA GLY A 7 6.44 -8.69 3.54
C GLY A 7 6.15 -7.21 3.25
N ILE A 8 7.19 -6.38 3.33
CA ILE A 8 7.11 -4.96 2.95
C ILE A 8 8.21 -4.67 1.92
N PRO A 9 7.86 -4.32 0.67
CA PRO A 9 8.85 -3.93 -0.33
C PRO A 9 9.64 -2.72 0.14
N ALA A 10 10.96 -2.79 -0.02
CA ALA A 10 11.86 -1.70 0.27
C ALA A 10 11.61 -0.49 -0.65
N LYS A 11 11.82 0.71 -0.13
CA LYS A 11 11.96 1.94 -0.92
C LYS A 11 13.42 2.32 -0.97
N GLN A 12 13.95 2.48 -2.17
CA GLN A 12 15.30 3.02 -2.31
C GLN A 12 15.33 4.52 -2.02
N LYS A 13 16.31 4.93 -1.24
CA LYS A 13 16.66 6.34 -1.06
C LYS A 13 18.07 6.58 -1.57
N ASN A 14 18.19 7.55 -2.46
CA ASN A 14 19.48 8.10 -2.85
C ASN A 14 19.82 9.22 -1.86
N PHE A 15 20.93 9.12 -1.16
CA PHE A 15 21.52 10.26 -0.46
C PHE A 15 22.26 11.09 -1.51
N VAL A 16 21.63 12.20 -1.93
CA VAL A 16 21.98 13.00 -3.11
C VAL A 16 23.33 13.72 -3.00
N GLU A 17 23.88 13.90 -1.82
CA GLU A 17 25.10 14.71 -1.65
C GLU A 17 26.42 13.92 -1.81
N GLU A 18 26.37 12.61 -1.71
CA GLU A 18 27.60 11.80 -1.80
C GLU A 18 27.27 10.48 -2.48
N GLU A 19 27.26 10.21 -3.68
CA GLU A 19 27.06 8.94 -4.41
C GLU A 19 27.70 7.66 -3.75
N LEU A 20 27.88 7.67 -2.43
CA LEU A 20 28.63 6.68 -1.66
C LEU A 20 27.83 5.42 -1.36
N ALA A 21 26.49 5.53 -1.15
CA ALA A 21 25.67 4.38 -0.82
C ALA A 21 24.20 4.59 -1.18
N HIS A 22 23.55 3.51 -1.57
CA HIS A 22 22.10 3.43 -1.72
C HIS A 22 21.55 2.65 -0.52
N PHE A 23 20.39 3.10 -0.01
CA PHE A 23 19.75 2.49 1.14
C PHE A 23 18.37 2.00 0.77
N ASP A 24 18.10 0.76 1.10
CA ASP A 24 16.75 0.23 1.11
C ASP A 24 16.11 0.56 2.45
N THR A 25 14.92 1.17 2.41
CA THR A 25 14.23 1.68 3.60
C THR A 25 12.80 1.18 3.67
N LEU A 26 12.28 1.07 4.88
CA LEU A 26 10.85 0.92 5.12
C LEU A 26 10.38 1.96 6.13
N VAL A 27 9.11 2.33 6.06
CA VAL A 27 8.47 3.20 7.04
C VAL A 27 8.30 2.41 8.34
N ASP A 28 8.98 2.84 9.41
CA ASP A 28 9.05 2.09 10.67
C ASP A 28 7.68 1.92 11.34
N GLU A 29 6.79 2.86 11.14
CA GLU A 29 5.42 2.81 11.67
C GLU A 29 4.63 1.61 11.14
N HIS A 30 4.86 1.16 9.90
CA HIS A 30 4.28 -0.09 9.40
C HIS A 30 4.79 -1.29 10.20
N ARG A 31 6.10 -1.37 10.45
CA ARG A 31 6.70 -2.42 11.28
C ARG A 31 6.12 -2.40 12.69
N LEU A 32 5.99 -1.21 13.29
CA LEU A 32 5.41 -1.05 14.63
C LEU A 32 3.96 -1.53 14.69
N MET A 33 3.15 -1.17 13.68
CA MET A 33 1.76 -1.65 13.60
C MET A 33 1.68 -3.16 13.43
N VAL A 34 2.51 -3.77 12.58
CA VAL A 34 2.58 -5.23 12.44
C VAL A 34 2.96 -5.90 13.77
N CYS A 35 3.97 -5.39 14.47
CA CYS A 35 4.39 -5.91 15.76
C CYS A 35 3.30 -5.75 16.83
N LYS A 36 2.65 -4.59 16.92
CA LYS A 36 1.54 -4.29 17.84
C LYS A 36 0.41 -5.31 17.70
N HIS A 37 0.11 -5.72 16.47
CA HIS A 37 -0.96 -6.68 16.17
C HIS A 37 -0.48 -8.13 16.02
N GLY A 38 0.73 -8.46 16.48
CA GLY A 38 1.22 -9.83 16.65
C GLY A 38 1.88 -10.46 15.44
N GLY A 39 2.24 -9.68 14.41
CA GLY A 39 2.99 -10.14 13.23
C GLY A 39 4.51 -9.99 13.36
N ILE A 40 5.21 -10.45 12.33
CA ILE A 40 6.65 -10.26 12.10
C ILE A 40 6.82 -9.62 10.73
N THR A 41 7.67 -8.60 10.63
CA THR A 41 7.94 -7.92 9.36
C THR A 41 9.25 -8.43 8.76
N ILE A 42 9.24 -8.69 7.44
CA ILE A 42 10.44 -8.84 6.63
C ILE A 42 10.45 -7.81 5.50
N MET A 43 11.61 -7.29 5.18
CA MET A 43 11.78 -6.38 4.05
C MET A 43 12.04 -7.20 2.78
N LEU A 44 11.30 -6.92 1.71
CA LEU A 44 11.52 -7.51 0.39
C LEU A 44 12.40 -6.57 -0.42
N THR A 45 13.43 -7.11 -1.05
CA THR A 45 14.40 -6.32 -1.82
C THR A 45 14.47 -6.81 -3.27
N GLN A 46 14.77 -5.90 -4.19
CA GLN A 46 15.08 -6.27 -5.57
C GLN A 46 16.38 -7.09 -5.63
N SER A 47 16.49 -8.00 -6.60
CA SER A 47 17.57 -8.98 -6.62
C SER A 47 18.89 -8.42 -7.20
N GLU A 48 18.88 -7.84 -8.39
CA GLU A 48 20.16 -7.60 -9.08
C GLU A 48 20.45 -6.15 -9.44
N ARG A 49 19.44 -5.37 -9.79
CA ARG A 49 19.65 -4.00 -10.28
C ARG A 49 19.14 -2.94 -9.34
N LYS A 50 19.79 -1.79 -9.39
CA LYS A 50 19.29 -0.58 -8.75
C LYS A 50 18.10 -0.05 -9.53
N LEU A 51 17.10 0.42 -8.79
CA LEU A 51 15.97 1.14 -9.38
C LEU A 51 16.45 2.51 -9.88
N ASP A 52 16.02 2.90 -11.08
CA ASP A 52 16.38 4.17 -11.69
C ASP A 52 15.17 5.11 -11.73
N PHE A 53 15.07 5.98 -10.75
CA PHE A 53 14.01 6.98 -10.63
C PHE A 53 14.28 8.27 -11.42
N SER A 54 15.38 8.33 -12.18
CA SER A 54 15.74 9.53 -12.93
C SER A 54 14.94 9.71 -14.22
N LYS A 55 14.28 8.67 -14.69
CA LYS A 55 13.63 8.63 -16.00
C LYS A 55 12.15 8.99 -16.00
N SER A 56 11.52 8.97 -14.83
CA SER A 56 10.09 9.21 -14.70
C SER A 56 9.75 9.83 -13.36
N ASP A 57 8.86 10.82 -13.37
CA ASP A 57 8.28 11.38 -12.13
C ASP A 57 7.39 10.37 -11.38
N LEU A 58 7.05 9.23 -12.02
CA LEU A 58 6.22 8.17 -11.44
C LEU A 58 7.04 7.08 -10.75
N GLY A 59 8.33 7.02 -11.00
CA GLY A 59 9.22 6.00 -10.48
C GLY A 59 9.89 5.14 -11.55
N ASP A 60 10.46 4.01 -11.15
CA ASP A 60 11.06 3.06 -12.08
C ASP A 60 9.98 2.13 -12.66
N ASP A 61 9.73 2.24 -13.96
CA ASP A 61 8.81 1.41 -14.74
C ASP A 61 9.55 0.38 -15.63
N THR A 62 10.83 0.16 -15.38
CA THR A 62 11.62 -0.82 -16.14
C THR A 62 11.04 -2.23 -15.97
N VAL A 63 10.77 -2.88 -17.09
CA VAL A 63 10.21 -4.24 -17.11
C VAL A 63 11.20 -5.21 -16.45
N LEU A 64 10.71 -5.98 -15.47
CA LEU A 64 11.49 -7.00 -14.78
C LEU A 64 11.78 -8.19 -15.71
N THR A 65 12.97 -8.73 -15.63
CA THR A 65 13.30 -10.01 -16.26
C THR A 65 12.57 -11.16 -15.58
N GLU A 66 12.51 -12.31 -16.23
CA GLU A 66 11.88 -13.49 -15.60
C GLU A 66 12.67 -13.98 -14.37
N GLU A 67 13.99 -13.80 -14.35
CA GLU A 67 14.84 -14.14 -13.21
C GLU A 67 14.54 -13.24 -12.02
N GLU A 68 14.50 -11.91 -12.22
CA GLU A 68 14.12 -10.95 -11.19
C GLU A 68 12.72 -11.25 -10.61
N LYS A 69 11.75 -11.64 -11.46
CA LYS A 69 10.41 -12.04 -11.00
C LYS A 69 10.45 -13.33 -10.16
N GLN A 70 11.24 -14.34 -10.57
CA GLN A 70 11.35 -15.58 -9.81
C GLN A 70 11.96 -15.36 -8.42
N ASP A 71 12.99 -14.53 -8.31
CA ASP A 71 13.58 -14.17 -7.02
C ASP A 71 12.59 -13.44 -6.13
N LEU A 72 11.83 -12.53 -6.74
CA LEU A 72 10.78 -11.81 -6.07
C LEU A 72 9.67 -12.73 -5.56
N TYR A 73 9.24 -13.69 -6.38
CA TYR A 73 8.19 -14.64 -6.01
C TYR A 73 8.64 -15.53 -4.85
N GLN A 74 9.90 -15.94 -4.81
CA GLN A 74 10.45 -16.69 -3.68
C GLN A 74 10.38 -15.88 -2.37
N GLN A 75 10.70 -14.58 -2.41
CA GLN A 75 10.56 -13.70 -1.24
C GLN A 75 9.09 -13.57 -0.80
N VAL A 76 8.17 -13.35 -1.75
CA VAL A 76 6.73 -13.23 -1.45
C VAL A 76 6.16 -14.54 -0.90
N ASP A 77 6.65 -15.69 -1.36
CA ASP A 77 6.22 -17.02 -0.88
C ASP A 77 6.60 -17.30 0.59
N LEU A 78 7.53 -16.53 1.17
CA LEU A 78 7.83 -16.56 2.61
C LEU A 78 6.80 -15.80 3.45
N CYS A 79 5.91 -15.01 2.83
CA CYS A 79 5.00 -14.10 3.50
C CYS A 79 3.58 -14.68 3.64
N ASP A 80 2.91 -14.31 4.72
CA ASP A 80 1.49 -14.59 4.94
C ASP A 80 0.60 -13.42 4.52
N GLY A 81 1.18 -12.23 4.29
CA GLY A 81 0.55 -11.02 3.78
C GLY A 81 1.57 -9.98 3.34
N ILE A 82 1.11 -8.97 2.62
CA ILE A 82 1.94 -7.91 2.03
C ILE A 82 1.42 -6.54 2.44
N ILE A 83 2.32 -5.63 2.80
CA ILE A 83 2.03 -4.19 2.94
C ILE A 83 2.82 -3.45 1.86
N LEU A 84 2.14 -2.79 0.95
CA LEU A 84 2.73 -1.85 0.00
C LEU A 84 2.73 -0.47 0.63
N GLN A 85 3.91 -0.04 1.04
CA GLN A 85 4.08 1.21 1.77
C GLN A 85 3.94 2.45 0.89
N GLY A 86 3.65 3.58 1.52
CA GLY A 86 3.70 4.90 0.90
C GLY A 86 5.11 5.27 0.45
N GLY A 87 5.22 6.33 -0.33
CA GLY A 87 6.49 6.86 -0.79
C GLY A 87 6.32 7.79 -1.97
N GLU A 88 7.36 8.51 -2.31
CA GLU A 88 7.36 9.50 -3.38
C GLU A 88 7.29 8.83 -4.76
N PHE A 89 7.94 7.69 -4.90
CA PHE A 89 8.04 6.96 -6.16
C PHE A 89 7.42 5.56 -6.07
N SER A 90 6.97 5.08 -7.22
CA SER A 90 6.50 3.72 -7.46
C SER A 90 7.52 2.98 -8.33
N SER A 91 7.48 1.66 -8.34
CA SER A 91 8.33 0.86 -9.22
C SER A 91 7.57 -0.35 -9.77
N GLU A 92 7.97 -0.83 -10.94
CA GLU A 92 7.38 -2.06 -11.52
C GLU A 92 7.64 -3.28 -10.60
N TYR A 93 8.71 -3.25 -9.84
CA TYR A 93 9.00 -4.20 -8.77
C TYR A 93 7.86 -4.31 -7.75
N GLU A 94 7.37 -3.16 -7.22
CA GLU A 94 6.25 -3.15 -6.26
C GLU A 94 4.93 -3.56 -6.90
N VAL A 95 4.72 -3.17 -8.17
CA VAL A 95 3.54 -3.58 -8.95
C VAL A 95 3.55 -5.09 -9.19
N GLU A 96 4.71 -5.69 -9.48
CA GLU A 96 4.84 -7.14 -9.67
C GLU A 96 4.61 -7.91 -8.35
N ILE A 97 5.09 -7.40 -7.21
CA ILE A 97 4.75 -7.94 -5.88
C ILE A 97 3.23 -7.95 -5.69
N ALA A 98 2.57 -6.83 -5.96
CA ALA A 98 1.11 -6.74 -5.84
C ALA A 98 0.41 -7.74 -6.76
N ARG A 99 0.84 -7.85 -8.02
CA ARG A 99 0.28 -8.78 -9.01
C ARG A 99 0.42 -10.22 -8.56
N TYR A 100 1.58 -10.61 -8.08
CA TYR A 100 1.82 -11.96 -7.59
C TYR A 100 1.05 -12.26 -6.30
N ALA A 101 1.02 -11.34 -5.35
CA ALA A 101 0.25 -11.47 -4.12
C ALA A 101 -1.27 -11.58 -4.39
N LEU A 102 -1.81 -10.79 -5.33
CA LEU A 102 -3.19 -10.91 -5.80
C LEU A 102 -3.47 -12.28 -6.43
N LYS A 103 -2.55 -12.80 -7.24
CA LYS A 103 -2.66 -14.14 -7.85
C LYS A 103 -2.66 -15.24 -6.79
N LYS A 104 -1.85 -15.11 -5.74
CA LYS A 104 -1.76 -16.04 -4.61
C LYS A 104 -2.90 -15.88 -3.60
N ASN A 105 -3.76 -14.87 -3.76
CA ASN A 105 -4.81 -14.51 -2.80
C ASN A 105 -4.26 -14.23 -1.40
N LEU A 106 -3.07 -13.63 -1.31
CA LEU A 106 -2.51 -13.14 -0.06
C LEU A 106 -3.26 -11.89 0.39
N PRO A 107 -3.44 -11.67 1.70
CA PRO A 107 -3.89 -10.39 2.23
C PRO A 107 -2.93 -9.25 1.86
N ILE A 108 -3.49 -8.11 1.42
CA ILE A 108 -2.71 -6.94 1.01
C ILE A 108 -3.29 -5.68 1.62
N ILE A 109 -2.44 -4.84 2.19
CA ILE A 109 -2.70 -3.43 2.47
C ILE A 109 -1.82 -2.58 1.56
N GLY A 110 -2.39 -1.51 0.97
CA GLY A 110 -1.64 -0.47 0.27
C GLY A 110 -1.92 0.90 0.85
N THR A 111 -0.88 1.68 1.15
CA THR A 111 -1.00 3.06 1.65
C THR A 111 -0.36 4.02 0.66
N CYS A 112 -1.01 5.14 0.34
CA CYS A 112 -0.50 6.21 -0.54
C CYS A 112 -0.01 5.66 -1.91
N ALA A 113 1.31 5.58 -2.16
CA ALA A 113 1.87 4.95 -3.35
C ALA A 113 1.45 3.47 -3.49
N GLY A 114 1.30 2.75 -2.38
CA GLY A 114 0.81 1.37 -2.36
C GLY A 114 -0.60 1.21 -2.93
N PHE A 115 -1.49 2.21 -2.72
CA PHE A 115 -2.79 2.28 -3.40
C PHE A 115 -2.62 2.24 -4.92
N ASN A 116 -1.73 3.09 -5.44
CA ASN A 116 -1.46 3.19 -6.87
C ASN A 116 -0.88 1.87 -7.42
N ASN A 117 0.04 1.25 -6.69
CA ASN A 117 0.68 0.00 -7.09
C ASN A 117 -0.31 -1.17 -7.18
N ILE A 118 -1.25 -1.28 -6.23
CA ILE A 118 -2.32 -2.29 -6.30
C ILE A 118 -3.22 -2.04 -7.51
N LEU A 119 -3.62 -0.79 -7.75
CA LEU A 119 -4.50 -0.45 -8.85
C LEU A 119 -3.83 -0.71 -10.22
N ARG A 120 -2.54 -0.38 -10.36
CA ARG A 120 -1.73 -0.74 -11.54
C ARG A 120 -1.63 -2.27 -11.72
N ALA A 121 -1.43 -3.01 -10.64
CA ALA A 121 -1.38 -4.48 -10.68
C ALA A 121 -2.70 -5.11 -11.14
N LEU A 122 -3.84 -4.45 -10.87
CA LEU A 122 -5.16 -4.84 -11.39
C LEU A 122 -5.38 -4.46 -12.86
N GLY A 123 -4.48 -3.67 -13.46
CA GLY A 123 -4.54 -3.28 -14.87
C GLY A 123 -5.04 -1.87 -15.15
N SER A 124 -5.28 -1.07 -14.12
CA SER A 124 -5.67 0.35 -14.31
C SER A 124 -4.47 1.21 -14.69
N ASN A 125 -4.71 2.13 -15.62
CA ASN A 125 -3.76 3.20 -15.94
C ASN A 125 -4.00 4.37 -14.99
N ILE A 126 -3.07 4.60 -14.07
CA ILE A 126 -3.09 5.79 -13.22
C ILE A 126 -2.31 6.88 -13.95
N TYR A 127 -3.01 7.93 -14.39
CA TYR A 127 -2.39 9.13 -14.94
C TYR A 127 -1.98 10.08 -13.82
N GLU A 128 -1.03 10.98 -14.12
CA GLU A 128 -0.41 11.94 -13.20
C GLU A 128 -1.32 13.13 -12.84
N ASP A 129 -2.59 12.90 -12.56
CA ASP A 129 -3.39 13.98 -11.99
C ASP A 129 -2.88 14.27 -10.58
N LYS A 130 -2.36 15.47 -10.40
CA LYS A 130 -1.79 15.93 -9.13
C LYS A 130 -2.64 17.05 -8.54
N THR A 131 -2.74 17.07 -7.22
CA THR A 131 -3.33 18.19 -6.47
C THR A 131 -2.51 18.49 -5.23
N GLU A 132 -2.30 19.78 -4.97
CA GLU A 132 -1.69 20.23 -3.71
C GLU A 132 -2.66 20.21 -2.53
N LYS A 133 -3.97 20.09 -2.79
CA LYS A 133 -5.01 20.10 -1.74
C LYS A 133 -4.92 18.91 -0.78
N HIS A 134 -4.40 17.77 -1.24
CA HIS A 134 -4.22 16.54 -0.48
C HIS A 134 -2.79 16.33 0.03
N SER A 135 -1.90 17.29 -0.22
CA SER A 135 -0.49 17.23 0.20
C SER A 135 -0.24 18.08 1.44
N SER A 136 -0.62 17.56 2.60
CA SER A 136 -0.25 18.20 3.86
C SER A 136 1.05 17.61 4.40
N ARG A 137 2.04 18.46 4.68
CA ARG A 137 3.28 18.05 5.36
C ARG A 137 3.13 17.94 6.89
N SER A 138 1.90 18.07 7.40
CA SER A 138 1.60 17.97 8.83
C SER A 138 1.01 16.61 9.17
N LEU A 139 1.65 15.87 10.04
CA LEU A 139 1.14 14.60 10.57
C LEU A 139 -0.13 14.76 11.42
N THR A 140 -0.45 15.99 11.85
CA THR A 140 -1.65 16.30 12.63
C THR A 140 -2.83 16.78 11.77
N TYR A 141 -2.59 17.09 10.51
CA TYR A 141 -3.66 17.47 9.60
C TYR A 141 -4.61 16.32 9.36
N ARG A 142 -5.91 16.60 9.36
CA ARG A 142 -6.98 15.65 9.06
C ARG A 142 -7.99 16.30 8.14
N HIS A 143 -8.56 15.47 7.26
CA HIS A 143 -9.74 15.81 6.48
C HIS A 143 -10.77 14.68 6.57
N PRO A 144 -12.07 14.98 6.39
CA PRO A 144 -13.08 13.94 6.39
C PRO A 144 -13.03 13.11 5.10
N ILE A 145 -13.37 11.84 5.23
CA ILE A 145 -13.76 10.98 4.11
C ILE A 145 -15.15 10.43 4.37
N LYS A 146 -15.86 10.11 3.31
CA LYS A 146 -17.14 9.39 3.39
C LYS A 146 -16.95 7.94 2.97
N ILE A 147 -17.25 7.02 3.89
CA ILE A 147 -17.11 5.57 3.69
C ILE A 147 -18.42 5.01 3.16
N GLU A 148 -18.34 4.20 2.12
CA GLU A 148 -19.48 3.52 1.52
C GLU A 148 -19.96 2.35 2.39
N LYS A 149 -21.28 2.30 2.71
CA LYS A 149 -21.86 1.36 3.69
C LYS A 149 -21.63 -0.12 3.37
N ASP A 150 -21.65 -0.47 2.12
CA ASP A 150 -21.58 -1.86 1.66
C ASP A 150 -20.13 -2.36 1.44
N THR A 151 -19.18 -1.85 2.24
CA THR A 151 -17.76 -2.12 2.09
C THR A 151 -17.15 -2.82 3.30
N MET A 152 -16.01 -3.47 3.10
CA MET A 152 -15.20 -4.00 4.19
C MET A 152 -14.74 -2.87 5.12
N LEU A 153 -14.30 -1.75 4.55
CA LEU A 153 -13.87 -0.59 5.33
C LEU A 153 -14.99 -0.10 6.27
N TYR A 154 -16.22 -0.02 5.79
CA TYR A 154 -17.37 0.36 6.63
C TYR A 154 -17.58 -0.63 7.79
N ARG A 155 -17.48 -1.94 7.52
CA ARG A 155 -17.62 -2.96 8.57
C ARG A 155 -16.55 -2.85 9.64
N LEU A 156 -15.32 -2.45 9.26
CA LEU A 156 -14.20 -2.27 10.18
C LEU A 156 -14.35 -1.00 11.01
N ILE A 157 -14.61 0.13 10.38
CA ILE A 157 -14.66 1.45 11.03
C ILE A 157 -15.98 1.64 11.78
N GLY A 158 -17.12 1.21 11.21
CA GLY A 158 -18.45 1.28 11.82
C GLY A 158 -19.14 2.63 11.70
N LYS A 159 -18.68 3.54 10.84
CA LYS A 159 -19.26 4.88 10.60
C LYS A 159 -19.00 5.35 9.16
N GLU A 160 -19.89 6.22 8.67
CA GLU A 160 -19.76 6.79 7.32
C GLU A 160 -18.72 7.91 7.26
N ASP A 161 -18.68 8.75 8.28
CA ASP A 161 -17.75 9.87 8.34
C ASP A 161 -16.53 9.50 9.18
N TYR A 162 -15.35 9.62 8.59
CA TYR A 162 -14.10 9.30 9.26
C TYR A 162 -13.03 10.34 8.90
N GLN A 163 -12.14 10.63 9.85
CA GLN A 163 -11.07 11.62 9.66
C GLN A 163 -9.76 10.92 9.37
N VAL A 164 -9.08 11.30 8.27
CA VAL A 164 -7.81 10.73 7.85
C VAL A 164 -6.74 11.78 7.66
N ASN A 165 -5.46 11.39 7.73
CA ASN A 165 -4.37 12.25 7.31
C ASN A 165 -4.30 12.32 5.77
N SER A 166 -3.53 13.26 5.23
CA SER A 166 -3.40 13.43 3.79
C SER A 166 -1.98 13.90 3.45
N LEU A 167 -1.21 12.99 2.86
CA LEU A 167 0.19 13.20 2.48
C LEU A 167 0.45 12.82 1.02
N HIS A 168 -0.57 12.90 0.16
CA HIS A 168 -0.44 12.51 -1.24
C HIS A 168 -0.74 13.66 -2.18
N THR A 169 -0.05 13.71 -3.31
CA THR A 169 -0.33 14.63 -4.42
C THR A 169 -1.08 13.93 -5.55
N MET A 170 -0.82 12.64 -5.76
CA MET A 170 -1.50 11.88 -6.79
C MET A 170 -2.93 11.58 -6.39
N ILE A 171 -3.85 11.84 -7.29
CA ILE A 171 -5.30 11.62 -7.12
C ILE A 171 -5.80 10.50 -8.03
N CYS A 172 -6.99 10.01 -7.72
CA CYS A 172 -7.65 9.00 -8.51
C CYS A 172 -9.15 9.28 -8.53
N ASP A 173 -9.76 9.18 -9.70
CA ASP A 173 -11.19 9.29 -9.90
C ASP A 173 -11.87 7.91 -9.92
N ASP A 174 -13.19 7.94 -9.93
CA ASP A 174 -14.03 6.75 -9.93
C ASP A 174 -13.82 5.86 -11.15
N GLU A 175 -13.63 6.43 -12.33
CA GLU A 175 -13.53 5.69 -13.60
C GLU A 175 -12.33 4.75 -13.58
N ARG A 176 -11.21 5.20 -13.01
CA ARG A 176 -9.98 4.42 -12.90
C ARG A 176 -10.07 3.25 -11.95
N VAL A 177 -10.98 3.31 -10.98
CA VAL A 177 -11.12 2.27 -9.94
C VAL A 177 -12.27 1.31 -10.25
N ARG A 178 -13.46 1.81 -10.65
CA ARG A 178 -14.70 1.00 -10.74
C ARG A 178 -14.60 -0.22 -11.63
N SER A 179 -13.77 -0.18 -12.67
CA SER A 179 -13.59 -1.32 -13.58
C SER A 179 -12.75 -2.45 -13.00
N TYR A 180 -12.04 -2.21 -11.89
CA TYR A 180 -11.03 -3.12 -11.32
C TYR A 180 -11.29 -3.47 -9.87
N ALA A 181 -11.94 -2.58 -9.13
CA ALA A 181 -12.12 -2.71 -7.69
C ALA A 181 -13.39 -2.00 -7.22
N LYS A 182 -13.79 -2.26 -5.99
CA LYS A 182 -14.91 -1.61 -5.31
C LYS A 182 -14.39 -0.40 -4.53
N ILE A 183 -14.86 0.80 -4.88
CA ILE A 183 -14.54 2.00 -4.12
C ILE A 183 -15.14 1.89 -2.73
N SER A 184 -14.36 2.21 -1.71
CA SER A 184 -14.79 2.15 -0.32
C SER A 184 -14.85 3.51 0.38
N SER A 185 -14.23 4.55 -0.13
CA SER A 185 -14.44 5.92 0.36
C SER A 185 -14.03 7.00 -0.62
N HIS A 186 -14.62 8.19 -0.41
CA HIS A 186 -14.31 9.42 -1.13
C HIS A 186 -13.99 10.57 -0.18
N SER A 187 -13.16 11.51 -0.64
CA SER A 187 -13.01 12.83 -0.03
C SER A 187 -14.18 13.76 -0.40
N PRO A 188 -14.37 14.90 0.27
CA PRO A 188 -15.45 15.85 -0.03
C PRO A 188 -15.43 16.44 -1.43
N ASP A 189 -14.27 16.49 -2.07
CA ASP A 189 -14.12 16.94 -3.45
C ASP A 189 -14.30 15.82 -4.50
N GLY A 190 -14.75 14.64 -4.04
CA GLY A 190 -15.17 13.53 -4.89
C GLY A 190 -14.06 12.61 -5.36
N LEU A 191 -12.84 12.77 -4.84
CA LEU A 191 -11.72 11.91 -5.18
C LEU A 191 -11.77 10.58 -4.41
N VAL A 192 -11.34 9.50 -5.04
CA VAL A 192 -11.27 8.19 -4.40
C VAL A 192 -10.16 8.18 -3.36
N GLU A 193 -10.53 7.88 -2.12
CA GLU A 193 -9.60 7.78 -0.99
C GLU A 193 -9.28 6.33 -0.61
N SER A 194 -10.18 5.39 -0.92
CA SER A 194 -9.90 3.96 -0.72
C SER A 194 -10.70 3.06 -1.64
N PHE A 195 -10.16 1.87 -1.88
CA PHE A 195 -10.86 0.78 -2.55
C PHE A 195 -10.52 -0.58 -1.92
N GLU A 196 -11.37 -1.56 -2.20
CA GLU A 196 -11.20 -2.96 -1.83
C GLU A 196 -11.42 -3.87 -3.04
N VAL A 197 -10.90 -5.10 -2.99
CA VAL A 197 -11.11 -6.12 -4.03
C VAL A 197 -11.95 -7.25 -3.41
N PRO A 198 -13.28 -7.28 -3.65
CA PRO A 198 -14.21 -8.15 -2.92
C PRO A 198 -13.94 -9.65 -3.05
N ASP A 199 -13.43 -10.08 -4.21
CA ASP A 199 -13.19 -11.50 -4.50
C ASP A 199 -11.85 -12.01 -3.94
N LYS A 200 -11.14 -11.17 -3.20
CA LYS A 200 -9.88 -11.51 -2.54
C LYS A 200 -10.08 -11.63 -1.04
N ARG A 201 -9.26 -12.44 -0.39
CA ARG A 201 -9.32 -12.67 1.06
C ARG A 201 -9.31 -11.38 1.85
N PHE A 202 -8.38 -10.49 1.56
CA PHE A 202 -8.27 -9.16 2.14
C PHE A 202 -7.41 -8.30 1.22
N VAL A 203 -7.98 -7.32 0.56
CA VAL A 203 -7.25 -6.29 -0.18
C VAL A 203 -7.88 -4.95 0.13
N LEU A 204 -7.14 -4.09 0.81
CA LEU A 204 -7.57 -2.73 1.15
C LEU A 204 -6.47 -1.74 0.77
N ALA A 205 -6.81 -0.82 -0.11
CA ALA A 205 -5.93 0.25 -0.58
C ALA A 205 -6.45 1.61 -0.11
N MET A 206 -5.59 2.43 0.44
CA MET A 206 -5.92 3.71 1.07
C MET A 206 -4.94 4.78 0.60
N LYS A 207 -5.46 5.99 0.31
CA LYS A 207 -4.61 7.16 0.00
C LYS A 207 -3.94 7.73 1.24
N TRP A 208 -4.62 7.60 2.39
CA TRP A 208 -4.05 8.02 3.67
C TRP A 208 -3.10 6.99 4.26
N HIS A 209 -2.49 7.37 5.38
CA HIS A 209 -1.51 6.59 6.11
C HIS A 209 -2.08 6.17 7.48
N PRO A 210 -2.77 5.04 7.60
CA PRO A 210 -3.29 4.57 8.88
C PRO A 210 -2.18 4.29 9.89
N GLU A 211 -0.98 3.92 9.44
CA GLU A 211 0.21 3.73 10.29
C GLU A 211 0.68 5.01 10.95
N LEU A 212 0.37 6.18 10.39
CA LEU A 212 0.74 7.50 10.91
C LEU A 212 -0.41 8.21 11.67
N MET A 213 -1.48 7.48 11.99
CA MET A 213 -2.64 8.06 12.69
C MET A 213 -2.49 8.10 14.22
N GLY A 214 -1.42 7.54 14.77
CA GLY A 214 -1.22 7.42 16.22
C GLY A 214 -2.17 6.41 16.87
N ASP A 215 -2.76 6.78 18.02
CA ASP A 215 -3.70 5.92 18.76
C ASP A 215 -5.12 5.98 18.16
N ASP A 216 -5.24 5.81 16.86
CA ASP A 216 -6.52 5.81 16.16
C ASP A 216 -7.17 4.43 16.15
N GLU A 217 -8.37 4.32 16.71
CA GLU A 217 -9.13 3.05 16.82
C GLU A 217 -9.42 2.44 15.44
N GLY A 218 -9.67 3.27 14.42
CA GLY A 218 -9.95 2.81 13.06
C GLY A 218 -8.73 2.16 12.43
N SER A 219 -7.56 2.77 12.59
CA SER A 219 -6.29 2.21 12.14
C SER A 219 -5.99 0.88 12.82
N ASP A 220 -6.20 0.79 14.14
CA ASP A 220 -6.04 -0.47 14.89
C ASP A 220 -6.97 -1.58 14.38
N LYS A 221 -8.23 -1.26 14.06
CA LYS A 221 -9.19 -2.23 13.49
C LYS A 221 -8.75 -2.73 12.11
N ILE A 222 -8.22 -1.83 11.26
CA ILE A 222 -7.72 -2.19 9.93
C ILE A 222 -6.55 -3.19 10.06
N PHE A 223 -5.54 -2.88 10.88
CA PHE A 223 -4.39 -3.76 11.06
C PHE A 223 -4.74 -5.06 11.77
N THR A 224 -5.65 -5.04 12.75
CA THR A 224 -6.17 -6.26 13.40
C THR A 224 -6.83 -7.19 12.38
N ALA A 225 -7.70 -6.67 11.52
CA ALA A 225 -8.38 -7.46 10.50
C ALA A 225 -7.40 -8.01 9.45
N PHE A 226 -6.44 -7.20 9.02
CA PHE A 226 -5.39 -7.63 8.12
C PHE A 226 -4.55 -8.78 8.68
N LEU A 227 -4.04 -8.64 9.92
CA LEU A 227 -3.25 -9.69 10.57
C LEU A 227 -4.09 -10.95 10.85
N SER A 228 -5.38 -10.79 11.14
CA SER A 228 -6.30 -11.93 11.25
C SER A 228 -6.41 -12.70 9.93
N ALA A 229 -6.60 -12.00 8.82
CA ALA A 229 -6.64 -12.61 7.49
C ALA A 229 -5.31 -13.29 7.11
N CYS A 230 -4.17 -12.74 7.54
CA CYS A 230 -2.86 -13.37 7.36
C CYS A 230 -2.72 -14.65 8.19
N ASN A 231 -3.24 -14.68 9.41
CA ASN A 231 -3.20 -15.87 10.27
C ASN A 231 -3.98 -17.07 9.69
N GLU A 232 -5.04 -16.83 8.93
CA GLU A 232 -5.80 -17.89 8.25
C GLU A 232 -5.00 -18.61 7.15
N ASN A 233 -3.89 -18.00 6.68
CA ASN A 233 -2.96 -18.62 5.73
C ASN A 233 -1.94 -19.57 6.39
N ILE A 234 -1.77 -19.46 7.71
CA ILE A 234 -0.79 -20.27 8.43
C ILE A 234 -1.32 -21.71 8.51
N LYS A 235 -0.72 -22.60 7.73
CA LYS A 235 -0.97 -24.04 7.79
C LYS A 235 -0.15 -24.71 8.88
#